data_b983e54b619065e685211b2dd390e04d
#
_entry.id   b983e54b619065e685211b2dd390e04d
#
_cell.length_a   1.000
_cell.length_b   1.000
_cell.length_c   1.000
_cell.angle_alpha   90.00
_cell.angle_beta   90.00
_cell.angle_gamma   90.00
#
_symmetry.space_group_name_H-M   'P 1'
#
loop_
_entity.id
_entity.type
_entity.pdbx_description
1 polymer ?
#
loop_
_entity_poly.entity_id
_entity_poly.type
_entity_poly.pdbx_seq_one_letter_code
_entity_poly.pdbx_strand_id
1 'polypeptide(L)'
;MRRTWMVLTVVLSLLTVACSSGAVSSPTVGQSAAPPAGSASPGASTAGGYDPRTVSGTAVLSGWKSSADEGEALTKALLGFPAYNPNVQIDYQPIAGDYRTVMITKISSKEVPDLFYVNAEYAPEWIAQGFLEPLDDYIAKSGFDTSTFFPGYQSVFKGADGKTYGLAKDGNTIGMAYNTAEVTTAPKTLDELVTAATALKGKDGLKAPICLNPGLDRGLAFLYAQGGSIVSDDGKTNMVDTPATKAAVQWYLDLFKNGLGMTASDMGDGWCGDALGKKHAAITFEGGWLDPAMTTGFPDVKYAWGQMPTGSSGSPVTISYTAAYSIGADSKDKDQAWVLLSYLVGKDGMTKWTEGGVALPSRSDVPVPKGKDVLAAQAAFAKPGSGIFKGYADVQKAFQDAFTAEIQGKTFSADTVIAATKAAVDKALAS
;
A
#
# COMPACT_ATOMS: atom_id res chain seq x y z
N MET A 1 -27.35 -46.63 -23.88
CA MET A 1 -27.34 -47.93 -23.15
C MET A 1 -26.60 -47.77 -21.84
N ARG A 2 -27.32 -48.07 -20.76
CA ARG A 2 -26.88 -48.32 -19.36
C ARG A 2 -25.80 -47.47 -18.69
N ARG A 3 -26.30 -46.56 -17.84
CA ARG A 3 -25.60 -45.94 -16.69
C ARG A 3 -25.29 -47.00 -15.64
N THR A 4 -24.08 -46.95 -15.06
CA THR A 4 -23.76 -47.67 -13.83
C THR A 4 -23.31 -46.67 -12.77
N TRP A 5 -24.09 -46.54 -11.70
CA TRP A 5 -23.79 -45.76 -10.49
C TRP A 5 -23.00 -46.64 -9.55
N MET A 6 -21.89 -46.12 -9.03
CA MET A 6 -21.16 -46.75 -7.94
C MET A 6 -21.36 -45.93 -6.67
N VAL A 7 -22.06 -46.54 -5.69
CA VAL A 7 -22.28 -46.02 -4.34
C VAL A 7 -21.10 -46.47 -3.50
N LEU A 8 -20.40 -45.54 -2.89
CA LEU A 8 -19.32 -45.80 -1.93
C LEU A 8 -19.86 -45.58 -0.51
N THR A 9 -20.01 -46.69 0.25
CA THR A 9 -20.44 -46.71 1.65
C THR A 9 -19.21 -46.46 2.53
N VAL A 10 -19.26 -45.40 3.36
CA VAL A 10 -18.24 -45.15 4.39
C VAL A 10 -18.73 -45.75 5.71
N VAL A 11 -17.96 -46.68 6.25
CA VAL A 11 -18.17 -47.31 7.56
C VAL A 11 -17.53 -46.44 8.64
N LEU A 12 -18.35 -46.03 9.60
CA LEU A 12 -17.96 -45.25 10.78
C LEU A 12 -17.60 -46.20 11.91
N SER A 13 -16.33 -46.26 12.30
CA SER A 13 -15.88 -47.05 13.47
C SER A 13 -15.74 -46.14 14.69
N LEU A 14 -16.61 -46.32 15.66
CA LEU A 14 -16.52 -45.75 17.01
C LEU A 14 -15.52 -46.57 17.84
N LEU A 15 -14.50 -45.92 18.37
CA LEU A 15 -13.64 -46.45 19.43
C LEU A 15 -13.89 -45.67 20.71
N THR A 16 -14.50 -46.33 21.68
CA THR A 16 -14.63 -45.89 23.08
C THR A 16 -13.33 -46.21 23.81
N VAL A 17 -12.73 -45.24 24.48
CA VAL A 17 -11.66 -45.45 25.45
C VAL A 17 -12.13 -44.94 26.81
N ALA A 18 -12.04 -45.86 27.79
CA ALA A 18 -12.50 -45.71 29.16
C ALA A 18 -11.55 -44.81 29.99
N CYS A 19 -12.15 -44.09 30.92
CA CYS A 19 -11.50 -43.36 32.00
C CYS A 19 -10.71 -44.28 32.95
N SER A 20 -9.49 -43.88 33.29
CA SER A 20 -8.86 -44.29 34.54
C SER A 20 -8.34 -43.06 35.28
N SER A 21 -8.89 -42.85 36.45
CA SER A 21 -8.52 -41.83 37.44
C SER A 21 -7.20 -42.17 38.12
N GLY A 22 -6.19 -41.33 37.95
CA GLY A 22 -4.96 -41.35 38.72
C GLY A 22 -4.72 -39.98 39.34
N ALA A 23 -4.91 -39.90 40.67
CA ALA A 23 -4.56 -38.74 41.47
C ALA A 23 -3.03 -38.60 41.55
N VAL A 24 -2.47 -37.48 41.12
CA VAL A 24 -1.06 -37.12 41.38
C VAL A 24 -1.02 -35.78 42.10
N SER A 25 -0.38 -35.81 43.24
CA SER A 25 -0.16 -34.72 44.20
C SER A 25 0.57 -33.53 43.58
N SER A 26 0.09 -32.32 43.86
CA SER A 26 0.75 -31.07 43.55
C SER A 26 2.02 -30.86 44.41
N PRO A 27 3.15 -30.44 43.85
CA PRO A 27 4.18 -29.82 44.63
C PRO A 27 3.90 -28.30 44.75
N THR A 28 3.88 -27.86 46.00
CA THR A 28 3.88 -26.44 46.40
C THR A 28 5.22 -25.83 45.96
N VAL A 29 5.18 -24.89 44.99
CA VAL A 29 6.35 -24.09 44.65
C VAL A 29 6.21 -22.71 45.30
N GLY A 30 7.25 -22.32 46.02
CA GLY A 30 7.33 -21.15 46.85
C GLY A 30 7.16 -19.83 46.07
N GLN A 31 6.65 -18.84 46.79
CA GLN A 31 6.62 -17.45 46.38
C GLN A 31 7.99 -16.97 45.93
N SER A 32 8.16 -16.72 44.64
CA SER A 32 9.30 -16.00 44.11
C SER A 32 8.94 -14.52 44.02
N ALA A 33 9.86 -13.69 44.54
CA ALA A 33 9.72 -12.23 44.64
C ALA A 33 9.36 -11.59 43.28
N ALA A 34 8.52 -10.55 43.34
CA ALA A 34 8.23 -9.69 42.22
C ALA A 34 9.52 -9.12 41.59
N PRO A 35 9.63 -9.10 40.25
CA PRO A 35 10.71 -8.38 39.59
C PRO A 35 10.58 -6.86 39.86
N PRO A 36 11.69 -6.12 39.92
CA PRO A 36 11.67 -4.68 40.16
C PRO A 36 10.92 -4.02 39.00
N ALA A 37 10.08 -3.04 39.35
CA ALA A 37 9.37 -2.19 38.40
C ALA A 37 10.35 -1.63 37.37
N GLY A 38 10.29 -2.11 36.14
CA GLY A 38 10.99 -1.52 35.01
C GLY A 38 10.53 -0.09 34.85
N SER A 39 11.50 0.83 34.74
CA SER A 39 11.28 2.24 34.44
C SER A 39 10.35 2.38 33.24
N ALA A 40 9.13 2.85 33.48
CA ALA A 40 8.26 3.29 32.42
C ALA A 40 8.98 4.41 31.66
N SER A 41 9.22 4.25 30.37
CA SER A 41 9.61 5.35 29.50
C SER A 41 8.64 6.50 29.72
N PRO A 42 9.12 7.76 29.82
CA PRO A 42 8.22 8.89 29.95
C PRO A 42 7.31 8.94 28.73
N GLY A 43 6.03 8.69 28.92
CA GLY A 43 5.03 8.90 27.88
C GLY A 43 5.13 10.34 27.40
N ALA A 44 5.07 10.53 26.10
CA ALA A 44 5.02 11.85 25.48
C ALA A 44 4.03 12.73 26.25
N SER A 45 4.51 13.85 26.78
CA SER A 45 3.69 14.84 27.46
C SER A 45 2.71 15.43 26.42
N THR A 46 1.45 15.03 26.48
CA THR A 46 0.40 15.59 25.63
C THR A 46 0.11 17.01 26.08
N ALA A 47 0.24 17.97 25.19
CA ALA A 47 -0.23 19.33 25.45
C ALA A 47 -1.75 19.27 25.70
N GLY A 48 -2.20 19.63 26.92
CA GLY A 48 -3.63 19.74 27.22
C GLY A 48 -4.21 18.73 28.21
N GLY A 49 -3.41 17.83 28.81
CA GLY A 49 -3.91 16.92 29.86
C GLY A 49 -4.77 15.74 29.35
N TYR A 50 -4.74 15.43 28.05
CA TYR A 50 -5.40 14.24 27.51
C TYR A 50 -4.70 12.97 27.99
N ASP A 51 -5.46 12.11 28.66
CA ASP A 51 -4.98 10.76 29.02
C ASP A 51 -5.84 9.71 28.29
N PRO A 52 -5.28 8.97 27.32
CA PRO A 52 -6.03 7.94 26.60
C PRO A 52 -6.61 6.87 27.51
N ARG A 53 -6.02 6.62 28.69
CA ARG A 53 -6.47 5.60 29.67
C ARG A 53 -7.80 5.94 30.35
N THR A 54 -8.28 7.17 30.21
CA THR A 54 -9.61 7.56 30.71
C THR A 54 -10.74 7.03 29.84
N VAL A 55 -10.43 6.62 28.59
CA VAL A 55 -11.40 6.01 27.68
C VAL A 55 -11.49 4.51 27.95
N SER A 56 -12.72 4.00 28.02
CA SER A 56 -13.01 2.58 28.25
C SER A 56 -14.13 2.09 27.32
N GLY A 57 -14.25 0.77 27.14
CA GLY A 57 -15.28 0.17 26.29
C GLY A 57 -14.67 -0.76 25.24
N THR A 58 -15.33 -0.87 24.09
CA THR A 58 -14.86 -1.72 22.98
C THR A 58 -14.69 -0.87 21.73
N ALA A 59 -13.64 -1.14 20.96
CA ALA A 59 -13.45 -0.62 19.60
C ALA A 59 -13.53 -1.77 18.61
N VAL A 60 -14.47 -1.72 17.68
CA VAL A 60 -14.57 -2.69 16.57
C VAL A 60 -13.62 -2.24 15.47
N LEU A 61 -12.56 -3.03 15.24
CA LEU A 61 -11.60 -2.83 14.15
C LEU A 61 -11.93 -3.75 12.97
N SER A 62 -11.99 -3.20 11.77
CA SER A 62 -12.12 -3.98 10.55
C SER A 62 -11.04 -3.61 9.52
N GLY A 63 -10.62 -4.61 8.74
CA GLY A 63 -9.63 -4.43 7.69
C GLY A 63 -9.62 -5.64 6.76
N TRP A 64 -8.96 -5.51 5.62
CA TRP A 64 -8.64 -6.67 4.79
C TRP A 64 -7.51 -7.49 5.43
N LYS A 65 -7.39 -8.72 4.98
CA LYS A 65 -6.26 -9.60 5.28
C LYS A 65 -5.71 -10.13 3.96
N SER A 66 -4.68 -9.48 3.44
CA SER A 66 -4.11 -9.84 2.13
C SER A 66 -3.15 -11.02 2.21
N SER A 67 -2.50 -11.25 3.36
CA SER A 67 -1.57 -12.36 3.58
C SER A 67 -1.52 -12.82 5.04
N ALA A 68 -0.86 -13.95 5.27
CA ALA A 68 -0.58 -14.44 6.62
C ALA A 68 0.34 -13.47 7.38
N ASP A 69 1.39 -12.97 6.70
CA ASP A 69 2.39 -12.06 7.28
C ASP A 69 1.76 -10.73 7.70
N GLU A 70 0.83 -10.20 6.90
CA GLU A 70 0.06 -9.00 7.27
C GLU A 70 -0.78 -9.25 8.53
N GLY A 71 -1.46 -10.40 8.60
CA GLY A 71 -2.24 -10.77 9.78
C GLY A 71 -1.39 -10.94 11.03
N GLU A 72 -0.18 -11.48 10.91
CA GLU A 72 0.78 -11.59 12.01
C GLU A 72 1.29 -10.22 12.47
N ALA A 73 1.64 -9.34 11.54
CA ALA A 73 2.09 -7.98 11.84
C ALA A 73 1.02 -7.19 12.60
N LEU A 74 -0.25 -7.26 12.17
CA LEU A 74 -1.34 -6.62 12.90
C LEU A 74 -1.51 -7.22 14.30
N THR A 75 -1.45 -8.55 14.43
CA THR A 75 -1.54 -9.21 15.73
C THR A 75 -0.46 -8.74 16.69
N LYS A 76 0.79 -8.62 16.23
CA LYS A 76 1.90 -8.07 17.02
C LYS A 76 1.66 -6.63 17.45
N ALA A 77 1.13 -5.78 16.56
CA ALA A 77 0.76 -4.41 16.91
C ALA A 77 -0.34 -4.40 17.99
N LEU A 78 -1.41 -5.16 17.81
CA LEU A 78 -2.53 -5.20 18.75
C LEU A 78 -2.15 -5.74 20.13
N LEU A 79 -1.22 -6.69 20.23
CA LEU A 79 -0.71 -7.21 21.51
C LEU A 79 0.01 -6.13 22.36
N GLY A 80 0.51 -5.08 21.76
CA GLY A 80 1.10 -3.95 22.48
C GLY A 80 0.09 -2.93 23.01
N PHE A 81 -1.13 -2.93 22.48
CA PHE A 81 -2.14 -1.93 22.81
C PHE A 81 -2.53 -1.87 24.30
N PRO A 82 -2.67 -2.99 25.06
CA PRO A 82 -3.03 -2.93 26.47
C PRO A 82 -2.03 -2.14 27.35
N ALA A 83 -0.77 -2.01 26.94
CA ALA A 83 0.20 -1.15 27.63
C ALA A 83 -0.09 0.34 27.41
N TYR A 84 -0.68 0.71 26.27
CA TYR A 84 -1.10 2.07 25.95
C TYR A 84 -2.45 2.40 26.59
N ASN A 85 -3.46 1.54 26.43
CA ASN A 85 -4.75 1.65 27.09
C ASN A 85 -5.27 0.25 27.51
N PRO A 86 -5.33 -0.05 28.84
CA PRO A 86 -5.84 -1.34 29.32
C PRO A 86 -7.39 -1.39 29.40
N ASN A 87 -8.10 -0.27 29.23
CA ASN A 87 -9.53 -0.13 29.47
C ASN A 87 -10.38 -0.25 28.20
N VAL A 88 -9.75 -0.20 27.00
CA VAL A 88 -10.42 -0.41 25.73
C VAL A 88 -10.11 -1.81 25.22
N GLN A 89 -11.17 -2.59 24.97
CA GLN A 89 -11.08 -3.89 24.32
C GLN A 89 -11.14 -3.74 22.80
N ILE A 90 -10.45 -4.62 22.08
CA ILE A 90 -10.46 -4.61 20.62
C ILE A 90 -11.25 -5.82 20.13
N ASP A 91 -12.29 -5.57 19.35
CA ASP A 91 -12.99 -6.60 18.57
C ASP A 91 -12.53 -6.53 17.12
N TYR A 92 -11.58 -7.39 16.73
CA TYR A 92 -11.05 -7.39 15.37
C TYR A 92 -11.89 -8.29 14.46
N GLN A 93 -12.55 -7.69 13.49
CA GLN A 93 -13.43 -8.32 12.51
C GLN A 93 -12.85 -8.19 11.09
N PRO A 94 -11.90 -9.07 10.67
CA PRO A 94 -11.33 -9.02 9.34
C PRO A 94 -12.37 -9.37 8.27
N ILE A 95 -12.30 -8.69 7.14
CA ILE A 95 -13.15 -8.93 5.97
C ILE A 95 -12.35 -9.71 4.93
N ALA A 96 -12.85 -10.87 4.55
CA ALA A 96 -12.30 -11.67 3.46
C ALA A 96 -12.98 -11.30 2.12
N GLY A 97 -12.26 -11.46 1.01
CA GLY A 97 -12.77 -11.20 -0.33
C GLY A 97 -12.80 -9.73 -0.70
N ASP A 98 -13.86 -9.27 -1.37
CA ASP A 98 -14.01 -7.89 -1.82
C ASP A 98 -14.35 -6.95 -0.66
N TYR A 99 -13.30 -6.47 -0.02
CA TYR A 99 -13.36 -5.56 1.13
C TYR A 99 -14.18 -4.30 0.84
N ARG A 100 -13.95 -3.66 -0.32
CA ARG A 100 -14.63 -2.40 -0.68
C ARG A 100 -16.14 -2.59 -0.75
N THR A 101 -16.61 -3.62 -1.43
CA THR A 101 -18.04 -3.93 -1.56
C THR A 101 -18.68 -4.25 -0.21
N VAL A 102 -18.01 -5.05 0.62
CA VAL A 102 -18.52 -5.38 1.96
C VAL A 102 -18.60 -4.13 2.84
N MET A 103 -17.58 -3.28 2.83
CA MET A 103 -17.58 -2.04 3.62
C MET A 103 -18.66 -1.05 3.17
N ILE A 104 -18.87 -0.88 1.87
CA ILE A 104 -19.96 -0.03 1.34
C ILE A 104 -21.32 -0.54 1.84
N THR A 105 -21.52 -1.87 1.87
CA THR A 105 -22.75 -2.47 2.39
C THR A 105 -22.93 -2.16 3.88
N LYS A 106 -21.90 -2.36 4.70
CA LYS A 106 -21.93 -2.06 6.15
C LYS A 106 -22.20 -0.58 6.43
N ILE A 107 -21.56 0.32 5.68
CA ILE A 107 -21.78 1.77 5.79
C ILE A 107 -23.24 2.13 5.42
N SER A 108 -23.74 1.56 4.32
CA SER A 108 -25.12 1.82 3.87
C SER A 108 -26.18 1.30 4.84
N SER A 109 -25.92 0.19 5.53
CA SER A 109 -26.80 -0.36 6.58
C SER A 109 -26.61 0.28 7.96
N LYS A 110 -25.67 1.23 8.11
CA LYS A 110 -25.26 1.84 9.39
C LYS A 110 -24.71 0.85 10.41
N GLU A 111 -24.16 -0.25 9.94
CA GLU A 111 -23.44 -1.28 10.71
C GLU A 111 -21.92 -1.13 10.56
N VAL A 112 -21.46 0.12 10.47
CA VAL A 112 -20.06 0.45 10.25
C VAL A 112 -19.22 0.07 11.46
N PRO A 113 -18.04 -0.56 11.25
CA PRO A 113 -17.05 -0.72 12.32
C PRO A 113 -16.58 0.67 12.82
N ASP A 114 -16.11 0.73 14.07
CA ASP A 114 -15.65 2.00 14.65
C ASP A 114 -14.38 2.49 13.97
N LEU A 115 -13.45 1.59 13.73
CA LEU A 115 -12.17 1.83 13.06
C LEU A 115 -11.99 0.87 11.91
N PHE A 116 -11.59 1.36 10.73
CA PHE A 116 -11.38 0.48 9.59
C PHE A 116 -10.36 1.03 8.58
N TYR A 117 -9.92 0.14 7.68
CA TYR A 117 -8.97 0.49 6.63
C TYR A 117 -9.65 1.26 5.50
N VAL A 118 -9.00 2.32 5.05
CA VAL A 118 -9.39 3.08 3.87
C VAL A 118 -8.21 3.13 2.91
N ASN A 119 -8.32 2.46 1.76
CA ASN A 119 -7.30 2.54 0.73
C ASN A 119 -7.31 3.93 0.07
N ALA A 120 -6.14 4.47 -0.23
CA ALA A 120 -5.99 5.75 -0.92
C ALA A 120 -6.81 5.84 -2.21
N GLU A 121 -6.96 4.72 -2.93
CA GLU A 121 -7.67 4.66 -4.22
C GLU A 121 -9.10 5.20 -4.15
N TYR A 122 -9.83 4.89 -3.07
CA TYR A 122 -11.23 5.30 -2.91
C TYR A 122 -11.46 6.29 -1.75
N ALA A 123 -10.40 6.72 -1.07
CA ALA A 123 -10.50 7.67 0.04
C ALA A 123 -11.19 8.99 -0.35
N PRO A 124 -10.86 9.65 -1.48
CA PRO A 124 -11.54 10.90 -1.86
C PRO A 124 -13.04 10.72 -2.08
N GLU A 125 -13.45 9.57 -2.62
CA GLU A 125 -14.86 9.25 -2.81
C GLU A 125 -15.59 9.06 -1.48
N TRP A 126 -15.01 8.28 -0.56
CA TRP A 126 -15.62 8.00 0.75
C TRP A 126 -15.67 9.23 1.64
N ILE A 127 -14.68 10.11 1.56
CA ILE A 127 -14.67 11.43 2.22
C ILE A 127 -15.82 12.30 1.68
N ALA A 128 -15.93 12.41 0.35
CA ALA A 128 -16.96 13.22 -0.28
C ALA A 128 -18.40 12.72 0.00
N GLN A 129 -18.58 11.41 0.23
CA GLN A 129 -19.84 10.79 0.60
C GLN A 129 -20.17 10.90 2.11
N GLY A 130 -19.25 11.44 2.92
CA GLY A 130 -19.46 11.60 4.36
C GLY A 130 -19.42 10.27 5.14
N PHE A 131 -18.72 9.25 4.64
CA PHE A 131 -18.61 7.96 5.32
C PHE A 131 -17.64 7.97 6.49
N LEU A 132 -16.73 8.95 6.52
CA LEU A 132 -15.63 9.04 7.47
C LEU A 132 -15.81 10.22 8.43
N GLU A 133 -15.41 10.03 9.68
CA GLU A 133 -15.36 11.07 10.70
C GLU A 133 -14.14 11.97 10.51
N PRO A 134 -14.25 13.30 10.55
CA PRO A 134 -13.09 14.20 10.58
C PRO A 134 -12.33 14.04 11.90
N LEU A 135 -11.00 13.95 11.80
CA LEU A 135 -10.13 13.64 12.93
C LEU A 135 -9.51 14.87 13.62
N ASP A 136 -9.71 16.07 13.06
CA ASP A 136 -9.01 17.29 13.50
C ASP A 136 -9.25 17.61 14.98
N ASP A 137 -10.48 17.44 15.46
CA ASP A 137 -10.82 17.69 16.89
C ASP A 137 -10.14 16.67 17.81
N TYR A 138 -10.04 15.41 17.39
CA TYR A 138 -9.32 14.36 18.13
C TYR A 138 -7.82 14.61 18.15
N ILE A 139 -7.24 15.02 17.01
CA ILE A 139 -5.83 15.40 16.89
C ILE A 139 -5.52 16.56 17.81
N ALA A 140 -6.32 17.63 17.76
CA ALA A 140 -6.14 18.81 18.59
C ALA A 140 -6.29 18.50 20.09
N LYS A 141 -7.35 17.77 20.49
CA LYS A 141 -7.62 17.40 21.88
C LYS A 141 -6.52 16.52 22.47
N SER A 142 -6.01 15.56 21.69
CA SER A 142 -4.99 14.63 22.16
C SER A 142 -3.56 15.18 22.04
N GLY A 143 -3.35 16.23 21.26
CA GLY A 143 -2.01 16.72 20.91
C GLY A 143 -1.21 15.72 20.07
N PHE A 144 -1.91 14.88 19.29
CA PHE A 144 -1.26 13.87 18.44
C PHE A 144 -0.44 14.55 17.33
N ASP A 145 0.88 14.25 17.28
CA ASP A 145 1.78 14.84 16.31
C ASP A 145 1.62 14.20 14.92
N THR A 146 1.04 14.94 14.01
CA THR A 146 0.88 14.55 12.60
C THR A 146 2.00 15.04 11.70
N SER A 147 2.94 15.87 12.20
CA SER A 147 4.01 16.45 11.39
C SER A 147 5.05 15.43 10.93
N THR A 148 5.11 14.29 11.58
CA THR A 148 6.01 13.19 11.25
C THR A 148 5.57 12.32 10.08
N PHE A 149 4.30 12.45 9.64
CA PHE A 149 3.84 11.69 8.47
C PHE A 149 4.42 12.25 7.17
N PHE A 150 4.83 11.33 6.29
CA PHE A 150 5.26 11.73 4.95
C PHE A 150 4.06 12.26 4.14
N PRO A 151 4.16 13.48 3.55
CA PRO A 151 3.06 14.07 2.79
C PRO A 151 2.52 13.19 1.66
N GLY A 152 3.40 12.45 0.97
CA GLY A 152 3.02 11.53 -0.10
C GLY A 152 2.11 10.39 0.34
N TYR A 153 2.11 10.01 1.64
CA TYR A 153 1.18 9.03 2.18
C TYR A 153 -0.05 9.67 2.81
N GLN A 154 0.11 10.84 3.48
CA GLN A 154 -0.96 11.43 4.28
C GLN A 154 -1.94 12.29 3.48
N SER A 155 -1.50 12.95 2.41
CA SER A 155 -2.29 13.99 1.73
C SER A 155 -3.61 13.50 1.14
N VAL A 156 -3.68 12.25 0.68
CA VAL A 156 -4.89 11.67 0.06
C VAL A 156 -6.06 11.45 1.04
N PHE A 157 -5.79 11.56 2.35
CA PHE A 157 -6.82 11.44 3.40
C PHE A 157 -7.31 12.80 3.91
N LYS A 158 -7.01 13.87 3.17
CA LYS A 158 -7.59 15.19 3.40
C LYS A 158 -8.78 15.43 2.48
N GLY A 159 -9.86 15.94 3.07
CA GLY A 159 -11.04 16.37 2.31
C GLY A 159 -10.81 17.72 1.61
N ALA A 160 -11.72 18.05 0.69
CA ALA A 160 -11.74 19.35 0.02
C ALA A 160 -11.97 20.53 1.00
N ASP A 161 -12.54 20.25 2.18
CA ASP A 161 -12.72 21.16 3.30
C ASP A 161 -11.42 21.38 4.12
N GLY A 162 -10.34 20.70 3.75
CA GLY A 162 -9.04 20.78 4.41
C GLY A 162 -8.90 19.92 5.67
N LYS A 163 -9.96 19.22 6.10
CA LYS A 163 -9.93 18.33 7.26
C LYS A 163 -9.29 16.98 6.95
N THR A 164 -8.79 16.33 7.99
CA THR A 164 -8.17 15.00 7.95
C THR A 164 -9.21 13.93 8.28
N TYR A 165 -9.37 12.92 7.42
CA TYR A 165 -10.36 11.85 7.55
C TYR A 165 -9.75 10.46 7.77
N GLY A 166 -8.44 10.38 7.80
CA GLY A 166 -7.70 9.17 8.09
C GLY A 166 -6.24 9.49 8.36
N LEU A 167 -5.57 8.62 9.12
CA LEU A 167 -4.13 8.68 9.33
C LEU A 167 -3.49 7.48 8.67
N ALA A 168 -2.46 7.75 7.85
CA ALA A 168 -1.80 6.73 7.04
C ALA A 168 -1.19 5.63 7.92
N LYS A 169 -1.69 4.38 7.77
CA LYS A 169 -1.24 3.24 8.56
C LYS A 169 0.12 2.70 8.14
N ASP A 170 0.47 2.90 6.88
CA ASP A 170 1.71 2.45 6.24
C ASP A 170 1.86 3.08 4.87
N GLY A 171 2.90 2.69 4.14
CA GLY A 171 3.08 3.05 2.76
C GLY A 171 4.02 2.12 2.01
N ASN A 172 4.05 2.30 0.70
CA ASN A 172 5.05 1.76 -0.20
C ASN A 172 5.41 2.83 -1.23
N THR A 173 6.66 2.83 -1.68
CA THR A 173 7.11 3.63 -2.82
C THR A 173 7.43 2.71 -3.98
N ILE A 174 7.36 3.22 -5.21
CA ILE A 174 7.85 2.51 -6.37
C ILE A 174 9.34 2.79 -6.52
N GLY A 175 10.12 1.72 -6.61
CA GLY A 175 11.55 1.74 -6.92
C GLY A 175 11.86 0.88 -8.13
N MET A 176 13.08 0.95 -8.61
CA MET A 176 13.60 0.14 -9.68
C MET A 176 14.21 -1.14 -9.10
N ALA A 177 13.62 -2.31 -9.40
CA ALA A 177 14.24 -3.60 -9.11
C ALA A 177 14.99 -4.10 -10.34
N TYR A 178 16.21 -4.60 -10.15
CA TYR A 178 17.02 -5.09 -11.26
C TYR A 178 17.81 -6.35 -10.90
N ASN A 179 17.94 -7.24 -11.88
CA ASN A 179 18.76 -8.45 -11.78
C ASN A 179 20.24 -8.07 -11.77
N THR A 180 20.97 -8.37 -10.68
CA THR A 180 22.38 -7.98 -10.51
C THR A 180 23.36 -8.75 -11.41
N ALA A 181 22.93 -9.84 -12.02
CA ALA A 181 23.72 -10.53 -13.04
C ALA A 181 23.69 -9.80 -14.40
N GLU A 182 22.67 -8.97 -14.63
CA GLU A 182 22.44 -8.25 -15.88
C GLU A 182 22.82 -6.77 -15.79
N VAL A 183 22.52 -6.15 -14.65
CA VAL A 183 22.75 -4.74 -14.37
C VAL A 183 23.63 -4.62 -13.12
N THR A 184 24.87 -4.21 -13.31
CA THR A 184 25.86 -4.12 -12.21
C THR A 184 25.77 -2.83 -11.41
N THR A 185 25.20 -1.79 -12.02
CA THR A 185 25.02 -0.47 -11.39
C THR A 185 23.63 0.06 -11.72
N ALA A 186 22.87 0.43 -10.71
CA ALA A 186 21.54 1.00 -10.88
C ALA A 186 21.60 2.29 -11.71
N PRO A 187 20.86 2.40 -12.83
CA PRO A 187 20.66 3.68 -13.52
C PRO A 187 20.08 4.73 -12.59
N LYS A 188 20.66 5.92 -12.57
CA LYS A 188 20.24 7.07 -11.74
C LYS A 188 19.38 8.06 -12.49
N THR A 189 19.48 8.06 -13.81
CA THR A 189 18.70 8.93 -14.69
C THR A 189 17.93 8.10 -15.72
N LEU A 190 16.89 8.69 -16.31
CA LEU A 190 16.14 8.04 -17.39
C LEU A 190 17.01 7.80 -18.63
N ASP A 191 18.00 8.66 -18.89
CA ASP A 191 18.96 8.46 -19.99
C ASP A 191 19.90 7.26 -19.71
N GLU A 192 20.36 7.13 -18.47
CA GLU A 192 21.13 5.94 -18.04
C GLU A 192 20.29 4.68 -18.12
N LEU A 193 18.99 4.74 -17.78
CA LEU A 193 18.04 3.62 -17.92
C LEU A 193 17.92 3.20 -19.39
N VAL A 194 17.71 4.15 -20.30
CA VAL A 194 17.64 3.88 -21.74
C VAL A 194 18.96 3.28 -22.26
N THR A 195 20.09 3.79 -21.80
CA THR A 195 21.42 3.28 -22.15
C THR A 195 21.60 1.83 -21.70
N ALA A 196 21.29 1.54 -20.42
CA ALA A 196 21.38 0.19 -19.87
C ALA A 196 20.42 -0.78 -20.58
N ALA A 197 19.19 -0.37 -20.84
CA ALA A 197 18.21 -1.16 -21.56
C ALA A 197 18.64 -1.43 -23.02
N THR A 198 19.24 -0.44 -23.68
CA THR A 198 19.77 -0.62 -25.06
C THR A 198 20.89 -1.66 -25.11
N ALA A 199 21.77 -1.66 -24.12
CA ALA A 199 22.85 -2.65 -24.02
C ALA A 199 22.34 -4.07 -23.75
N LEU A 200 21.15 -4.22 -23.14
CA LEU A 200 20.52 -5.50 -22.83
C LEU A 200 19.60 -6.02 -23.96
N LYS A 201 19.27 -5.17 -24.93
CA LYS A 201 18.34 -5.53 -26.00
C LYS A 201 18.88 -6.69 -26.84
N GLY A 202 18.05 -7.73 -26.98
CA GLY A 202 18.42 -8.94 -27.75
C GLY A 202 19.36 -9.90 -27.02
N LYS A 203 19.61 -9.69 -25.73
CA LYS A 203 20.39 -10.63 -24.92
C LYS A 203 19.60 -11.92 -24.72
N ASP A 204 20.28 -13.04 -24.84
CA ASP A 204 19.69 -14.38 -24.70
C ASP A 204 18.96 -14.53 -23.35
N GLY A 205 17.75 -15.10 -23.42
CA GLY A 205 16.89 -15.30 -22.25
C GLY A 205 15.99 -14.12 -21.90
N LEU A 206 16.34 -12.89 -22.29
CA LEU A 206 15.47 -11.72 -22.09
C LEU A 206 14.43 -11.59 -23.22
N LYS A 207 13.17 -11.42 -22.86
CA LYS A 207 12.09 -11.06 -23.80
C LYS A 207 12.10 -9.56 -24.10
N ALA A 208 12.38 -8.75 -23.08
CA ALA A 208 12.74 -7.33 -23.21
C ALA A 208 13.65 -6.94 -22.04
N PRO A 209 14.45 -5.87 -22.17
CA PRO A 209 15.27 -5.34 -21.07
C PRO A 209 14.46 -4.95 -19.83
N ILE A 210 13.29 -4.30 -20.03
CA ILE A 210 12.46 -3.74 -18.97
C ILE A 210 11.05 -4.34 -19.05
N CYS A 211 10.51 -4.84 -17.94
CA CYS A 211 9.08 -5.08 -17.82
C CYS A 211 8.38 -3.80 -17.36
N LEU A 212 7.38 -3.34 -18.11
CA LEU A 212 6.65 -2.11 -17.87
C LEU A 212 5.15 -2.36 -17.80
N ASN A 213 4.47 -1.57 -16.95
CA ASN A 213 3.02 -1.55 -16.85
C ASN A 213 2.45 -0.42 -17.73
N PRO A 214 1.46 -0.66 -18.60
CA PRO A 214 0.91 0.36 -19.48
C PRO A 214 -0.01 1.38 -18.77
N GLY A 215 -0.19 1.28 -17.45
CA GLY A 215 -1.07 2.14 -16.65
C GLY A 215 -0.35 3.24 -15.89
N LEU A 216 -1.14 4.19 -15.36
CA LEU A 216 -0.63 5.24 -14.46
C LEU A 216 -0.13 4.71 -13.13
N ASP A 217 -0.51 3.51 -12.73
CA ASP A 217 -0.07 2.86 -11.49
C ASP A 217 1.45 2.62 -11.42
N ARG A 218 2.16 2.73 -12.55
CA ARG A 218 3.64 2.80 -12.64
C ARG A 218 4.07 3.96 -13.52
N GLY A 219 3.35 4.19 -14.63
CA GLY A 219 3.64 5.23 -15.61
C GLY A 219 3.70 6.64 -15.01
N LEU A 220 2.87 6.91 -13.99
CA LEU A 220 2.81 8.23 -13.36
C LEU A 220 4.16 8.66 -12.74
N ALA A 221 4.95 7.71 -12.21
CA ALA A 221 6.29 8.01 -11.68
C ALA A 221 7.21 8.55 -12.78
N PHE A 222 7.13 7.98 -13.99
CA PHE A 222 7.90 8.46 -15.13
C PHE A 222 7.42 9.83 -15.66
N LEU A 223 6.09 10.06 -15.62
CA LEU A 223 5.55 11.37 -15.97
C LEU A 223 6.09 12.45 -15.04
N TYR A 224 6.00 12.22 -13.72
CA TYR A 224 6.53 13.15 -12.72
C TYR A 224 8.05 13.36 -12.85
N ALA A 225 8.82 12.30 -13.10
CA ALA A 225 10.27 12.40 -13.29
C ALA A 225 10.63 13.34 -14.45
N GLN A 226 9.76 13.48 -15.44
CA GLN A 226 9.95 14.35 -16.58
C GLN A 226 9.22 15.71 -16.47
N GLY A 227 8.67 16.02 -15.29
CA GLY A 227 7.96 17.28 -15.04
C GLY A 227 6.53 17.31 -15.59
N GLY A 228 6.02 16.16 -16.07
CA GLY A 228 4.61 15.99 -16.46
C GLY A 228 3.73 15.73 -15.24
N SER A 229 2.43 15.92 -15.41
CA SER A 229 1.40 15.61 -14.42
C SER A 229 0.04 15.45 -15.08
N ILE A 230 -0.88 14.79 -14.42
CA ILE A 230 -2.28 14.70 -14.87
C ILE A 230 -3.15 15.81 -14.27
N VAL A 231 -2.77 16.31 -13.09
CA VAL A 231 -3.47 17.37 -12.38
C VAL A 231 -2.46 18.23 -11.62
N SER A 232 -2.81 19.50 -11.33
CA SER A 232 -2.02 20.39 -10.47
C SER A 232 -1.88 19.83 -9.03
N ASP A 233 -0.89 20.32 -8.30
CA ASP A 233 -0.62 19.85 -6.92
C ASP A 233 -1.80 20.09 -5.95
N ASP A 234 -2.68 21.06 -6.24
CA ASP A 234 -3.92 21.31 -5.50
C ASP A 234 -5.12 20.45 -5.97
N GLY A 235 -4.90 19.58 -6.97
CA GLY A 235 -5.91 18.66 -7.51
C GLY A 235 -7.01 19.32 -8.35
N LYS A 236 -6.89 20.59 -8.74
CA LYS A 236 -8.01 21.36 -9.33
C LYS A 236 -7.85 21.68 -10.82
N THR A 237 -6.66 21.60 -11.36
CA THR A 237 -6.39 21.98 -12.76
C THR A 237 -5.91 20.78 -13.56
N ASN A 238 -6.53 20.53 -14.71
CA ASN A 238 -6.10 19.49 -15.64
C ASN A 238 -4.73 19.87 -16.25
N MET A 239 -3.72 19.01 -16.05
CA MET A 239 -2.35 19.19 -16.53
C MET A 239 -1.96 18.22 -17.65
N VAL A 240 -2.92 17.40 -18.11
CA VAL A 240 -2.65 16.33 -19.09
C VAL A 240 -2.14 16.87 -20.43
N ASP A 241 -2.68 18.01 -20.88
CA ASP A 241 -2.36 18.60 -22.20
C ASP A 241 -1.16 19.59 -22.16
N THR A 242 -0.29 19.49 -21.14
CA THR A 242 0.92 20.29 -21.09
C THR A 242 2.03 19.70 -21.96
N PRO A 243 2.96 20.52 -22.49
CA PRO A 243 4.09 20.02 -23.27
C PRO A 243 4.93 18.99 -22.53
N ALA A 244 5.13 19.15 -21.21
CA ALA A 244 5.89 18.22 -20.38
C ALA A 244 5.19 16.87 -20.26
N THR A 245 3.86 16.86 -20.04
CA THR A 245 3.09 15.61 -19.94
C THR A 245 3.06 14.86 -21.27
N LYS A 246 2.87 15.59 -22.40
CA LYS A 246 2.93 14.99 -23.74
C LYS A 246 4.29 14.34 -24.02
N ALA A 247 5.37 15.05 -23.74
CA ALA A 247 6.73 14.56 -23.91
C ALA A 247 6.99 13.31 -23.04
N ALA A 248 6.51 13.30 -21.79
CA ALA A 248 6.67 12.17 -20.88
C ALA A 248 5.91 10.94 -21.36
N VAL A 249 4.65 11.10 -21.81
CA VAL A 249 3.84 10.01 -22.38
C VAL A 249 4.50 9.48 -23.65
N GLN A 250 4.99 10.35 -24.53
CA GLN A 250 5.69 9.92 -25.75
C GLN A 250 6.96 9.14 -25.42
N TRP A 251 7.76 9.61 -24.49
CA TRP A 251 8.96 8.92 -24.02
C TRP A 251 8.62 7.51 -23.47
N TYR A 252 7.54 7.40 -22.72
CA TYR A 252 7.11 6.11 -22.17
C TYR A 252 6.66 5.14 -23.27
N LEU A 253 5.92 5.61 -24.28
CA LEU A 253 5.57 4.84 -25.48
C LEU A 253 6.82 4.44 -26.29
N ASP A 254 7.82 5.33 -26.37
CA ASP A 254 9.04 5.08 -27.13
C ASP A 254 9.88 3.92 -26.54
N LEU A 255 9.77 3.62 -25.22
CA LEU A 255 10.39 2.42 -24.64
C LEU A 255 9.82 1.14 -25.28
N PHE A 256 8.51 1.10 -25.50
CA PHE A 256 7.84 -0.03 -26.18
C PHE A 256 8.17 -0.05 -27.68
N LYS A 257 8.05 1.08 -28.35
CA LYS A 257 8.37 1.24 -29.78
C LYS A 257 9.77 0.78 -30.12
N ASN A 258 10.73 1.10 -29.28
CA ASN A 258 12.14 0.76 -29.46
C ASN A 258 12.48 -0.67 -28.97
N GLY A 259 11.49 -1.43 -28.46
CA GLY A 259 11.71 -2.78 -27.93
C GLY A 259 12.60 -2.82 -26.69
N LEU A 260 12.64 -1.72 -25.92
CA LEU A 260 13.33 -1.65 -24.63
C LEU A 260 12.40 -2.08 -23.48
N GLY A 261 11.09 -1.89 -23.65
CA GLY A 261 10.06 -2.28 -22.71
C GLY A 261 9.03 -3.24 -23.33
N MET A 262 8.46 -4.10 -22.50
CA MET A 262 7.36 -5.00 -22.85
C MET A 262 6.46 -5.19 -21.63
N THR A 263 5.16 -5.43 -21.83
CA THR A 263 4.27 -5.75 -20.71
C THR A 263 4.49 -7.16 -20.20
N ALA A 264 4.14 -7.43 -18.94
CA ALA A 264 4.23 -8.78 -18.40
C ALA A 264 3.37 -9.76 -19.20
N SER A 265 2.15 -9.37 -19.60
CA SER A 265 1.25 -10.20 -20.40
C SER A 265 1.84 -10.57 -21.76
N ASP A 266 2.51 -9.64 -22.44
CA ASP A 266 3.18 -9.92 -23.72
C ASP A 266 4.40 -10.83 -23.53
N MET A 267 5.02 -10.82 -22.34
CA MET A 267 6.05 -11.76 -21.93
C MET A 267 5.48 -13.14 -21.54
N GLY A 268 4.15 -13.29 -21.40
CA GLY A 268 3.49 -14.50 -20.89
C GLY A 268 3.65 -14.66 -19.38
N ASP A 269 3.75 -13.57 -18.66
CA ASP A 269 3.93 -13.51 -17.21
C ASP A 269 2.71 -12.87 -16.55
N GLY A 270 2.45 -13.20 -15.26
CA GLY A 270 1.32 -12.68 -14.52
C GLY A 270 1.47 -11.20 -14.15
N TRP A 271 2.71 -10.78 -13.88
CA TRP A 271 3.10 -9.40 -13.52
C TRP A 271 4.61 -9.21 -13.69
N CYS A 272 5.08 -7.98 -13.55
CA CYS A 272 6.50 -7.68 -13.81
C CYS A 272 7.47 -8.29 -12.79
N GLY A 273 7.02 -8.63 -11.58
CA GLY A 273 7.83 -9.41 -10.63
C GLY A 273 8.11 -10.84 -11.12
N ASP A 274 7.11 -11.50 -11.75
CA ASP A 274 7.33 -12.79 -12.41
C ASP A 274 8.33 -12.68 -13.56
N ALA A 275 8.21 -11.62 -14.37
CA ALA A 275 9.13 -11.38 -15.49
C ALA A 275 10.59 -11.23 -15.02
N LEU A 276 10.81 -10.50 -13.89
CA LEU A 276 12.13 -10.40 -13.27
C LEU A 276 12.59 -11.76 -12.73
N GLY A 277 11.72 -12.48 -12.01
CA GLY A 277 12.01 -13.77 -11.40
C GLY A 277 12.34 -14.85 -12.41
N LYS A 278 11.61 -14.90 -13.52
CA LYS A 278 11.86 -15.83 -14.65
C LYS A 278 12.99 -15.39 -15.57
N LYS A 279 13.59 -14.21 -15.31
CA LYS A 279 14.64 -13.60 -16.13
C LYS A 279 14.17 -13.27 -17.56
N HIS A 280 12.87 -13.00 -17.73
CA HIS A 280 12.32 -12.51 -18.99
C HIS A 280 12.57 -10.98 -19.14
N ALA A 281 12.73 -10.27 -18.02
CA ALA A 281 13.21 -8.91 -17.97
C ALA A 281 14.36 -8.77 -16.97
N ALA A 282 15.26 -7.82 -17.22
CA ALA A 282 16.36 -7.51 -16.31
C ALA A 282 16.01 -6.40 -15.30
N ILE A 283 15.04 -5.54 -15.64
CA ILE A 283 14.63 -4.37 -14.86
C ILE A 283 13.10 -4.35 -14.77
N THR A 284 12.59 -3.95 -13.61
CA THR A 284 11.16 -3.62 -13.41
C THR A 284 11.01 -2.51 -12.37
N PHE A 285 9.81 -1.93 -12.27
CA PHE A 285 9.47 -0.85 -11.33
C PHE A 285 8.32 -1.32 -10.43
N GLU A 286 8.64 -1.62 -9.17
CA GLU A 286 7.71 -2.22 -8.21
C GLU A 286 7.89 -1.64 -6.81
N GLY A 287 6.98 -1.99 -5.91
CA GLY A 287 7.09 -1.68 -4.48
C GLY A 287 7.62 -2.86 -3.67
N GLY A 288 7.67 -2.68 -2.35
CA GLY A 288 8.20 -3.66 -1.40
C GLY A 288 7.53 -5.03 -1.40
N TRP A 289 6.34 -5.15 -2.02
CA TRP A 289 5.65 -6.44 -2.26
C TRP A 289 6.40 -7.38 -3.20
N LEU A 290 7.39 -6.88 -3.95
CA LEU A 290 8.25 -7.73 -4.79
C LEU A 290 9.12 -8.67 -3.93
N ASP A 291 9.61 -8.21 -2.78
CA ASP A 291 10.57 -8.97 -1.98
C ASP A 291 10.07 -10.35 -1.51
N PRO A 292 8.86 -10.49 -0.92
CA PRO A 292 8.34 -11.80 -0.58
C PRO A 292 8.11 -12.68 -1.81
N ALA A 293 7.67 -12.13 -2.94
CA ALA A 293 7.47 -12.88 -4.17
C ALA A 293 8.81 -13.42 -4.72
N MET A 294 9.87 -12.61 -4.70
CA MET A 294 11.21 -13.03 -5.12
C MET A 294 11.80 -14.06 -4.15
N THR A 295 11.65 -13.85 -2.83
CA THR A 295 12.19 -14.76 -1.81
C THR A 295 11.56 -16.14 -1.89
N THR A 296 10.24 -16.21 -2.09
CA THR A 296 9.48 -17.46 -2.10
C THR A 296 9.49 -18.12 -3.49
N GLY A 297 9.25 -17.33 -4.53
CA GLY A 297 9.07 -17.87 -5.89
C GLY A 297 10.37 -18.02 -6.67
N PHE A 298 11.38 -17.18 -6.42
CA PHE A 298 12.59 -17.09 -7.23
C PHE A 298 13.87 -16.91 -6.40
N PRO A 299 14.16 -17.79 -5.41
CA PRO A 299 15.26 -17.62 -4.44
C PRO A 299 16.66 -17.58 -5.06
N ASP A 300 16.81 -18.14 -6.27
CA ASP A 300 18.08 -18.17 -6.99
C ASP A 300 18.35 -16.90 -7.80
N VAL A 301 17.37 -16.01 -7.94
CA VAL A 301 17.52 -14.74 -8.66
C VAL A 301 18.07 -13.68 -7.70
N LYS A 302 19.26 -13.19 -7.99
CA LYS A 302 19.85 -12.09 -7.25
C LYS A 302 19.41 -10.78 -7.88
N TYR A 303 18.75 -9.95 -7.08
CA TYR A 303 18.29 -8.62 -7.49
C TYR A 303 18.67 -7.58 -6.45
N ALA A 304 18.60 -6.33 -6.84
CA ALA A 304 18.80 -5.19 -5.95
C ALA A 304 17.77 -4.10 -6.25
N TRP A 305 17.61 -3.20 -5.29
CA TRP A 305 16.77 -2.01 -5.42
C TRP A 305 17.61 -0.80 -5.82
N GLY A 306 17.12 -0.03 -6.78
CA GLY A 306 17.53 1.34 -7.10
C GLY A 306 16.37 2.29 -6.81
N GLN A 307 16.69 3.56 -6.57
CA GLN A 307 15.67 4.61 -6.54
C GLN A 307 15.06 4.77 -7.95
N MET A 308 13.87 5.39 -8.01
CA MET A 308 13.30 5.81 -9.27
C MET A 308 14.26 6.76 -9.99
N PRO A 309 14.65 6.49 -11.27
CA PRO A 309 15.59 7.35 -11.99
C PRO A 309 15.03 8.75 -12.19
N THR A 310 15.89 9.76 -12.04
CA THR A 310 15.52 11.16 -12.31
C THR A 310 15.42 11.42 -13.81
N GLY A 311 14.46 12.25 -14.19
CA GLY A 311 14.28 12.68 -15.58
C GLY A 311 14.56 14.16 -15.77
N SER A 312 13.98 14.76 -16.80
CA SER A 312 14.15 16.17 -17.18
C SER A 312 13.65 17.17 -16.15
N SER A 313 12.84 16.74 -15.17
CA SER A 313 12.48 17.59 -14.01
C SER A 313 13.71 17.97 -13.17
N GLY A 314 14.79 17.18 -13.25
CA GLY A 314 16.01 17.36 -12.46
C GLY A 314 15.86 17.03 -10.96
N SER A 315 14.68 16.64 -10.51
CA SER A 315 14.37 16.35 -9.12
C SER A 315 14.06 14.86 -8.90
N PRO A 316 14.47 14.27 -7.78
CA PRO A 316 14.04 12.93 -7.43
C PRO A 316 12.52 12.93 -7.18
N VAL A 317 11.82 11.95 -7.72
CA VAL A 317 10.39 11.75 -7.51
C VAL A 317 10.03 10.30 -7.70
N THR A 318 9.05 9.83 -6.95
CA THR A 318 8.39 8.55 -7.16
C THR A 318 6.91 8.69 -6.83
N ILE A 319 6.18 7.59 -6.95
CA ILE A 319 4.79 7.49 -6.48
C ILE A 319 4.69 6.58 -5.26
N SER A 320 3.67 6.84 -4.47
CA SER A 320 3.37 6.12 -3.22
C SER A 320 2.02 5.46 -3.27
N TYR A 321 1.93 4.34 -2.55
CA TYR A 321 0.69 3.64 -2.23
C TYR A 321 0.54 3.55 -0.73
N THR A 322 -0.67 3.75 -0.23
CA THR A 322 -0.96 3.81 1.19
C THR A 322 -2.41 3.43 1.48
N ALA A 323 -2.67 3.10 2.71
CA ALA A 323 -3.99 3.03 3.30
C ALA A 323 -3.98 3.75 4.65
N ALA A 324 -5.14 4.16 5.11
CA ALA A 324 -5.30 4.77 6.43
C ALA A 324 -6.13 3.89 7.35
N TYR A 325 -6.01 4.17 8.65
CA TYR A 325 -7.08 3.94 9.60
C TYR A 325 -8.01 5.14 9.60
N SER A 326 -9.31 4.90 9.49
CA SER A 326 -10.34 5.94 9.54
C SER A 326 -11.46 5.52 10.48
N ILE A 327 -12.07 6.51 11.14
CA ILE A 327 -13.22 6.31 12.01
C ILE A 327 -14.50 6.44 11.18
N GLY A 328 -15.46 5.54 11.40
CA GLY A 328 -16.75 5.61 10.71
C GLY A 328 -17.59 6.80 11.18
N ALA A 329 -18.18 7.55 10.26
CA ALA A 329 -19.03 8.69 10.61
C ALA A 329 -20.22 8.30 11.51
N ASP A 330 -20.80 7.12 11.29
CA ASP A 330 -21.92 6.57 12.06
C ASP A 330 -21.49 5.72 13.28
N SER A 331 -20.18 5.60 13.57
CA SER A 331 -19.68 4.90 14.77
C SER A 331 -20.26 5.51 16.06
N LYS A 332 -20.55 4.66 17.05
CA LYS A 332 -21.01 5.06 18.38
C LYS A 332 -19.86 5.14 19.39
N ASP A 333 -18.73 4.49 19.08
CA ASP A 333 -17.60 4.32 19.97
C ASP A 333 -16.33 5.05 19.40
N LYS A 334 -16.54 6.31 18.95
CA LYS A 334 -15.51 7.11 18.27
C LYS A 334 -14.32 7.44 19.15
N ASP A 335 -14.52 7.67 20.45
CA ASP A 335 -13.40 7.91 21.39
C ASP A 335 -12.54 6.65 21.55
N GLN A 336 -13.15 5.47 21.62
CA GLN A 336 -12.45 4.17 21.66
C GLN A 336 -11.70 3.92 20.35
N ALA A 337 -12.35 4.22 19.21
CA ALA A 337 -11.73 4.14 17.88
C ALA A 337 -10.51 5.08 17.77
N TRP A 338 -10.61 6.33 18.28
CA TRP A 338 -9.50 7.27 18.29
C TRP A 338 -8.30 6.78 19.12
N VAL A 339 -8.57 6.26 20.32
CA VAL A 339 -7.51 5.72 21.18
C VAL A 339 -6.77 4.57 20.48
N LEU A 340 -7.50 3.66 19.84
CA LEU A 340 -6.90 2.57 19.10
C LEU A 340 -6.15 3.08 17.86
N LEU A 341 -6.74 4.00 17.08
CA LEU A 341 -6.13 4.61 15.90
C LEU A 341 -4.81 5.29 16.28
N SER A 342 -4.84 6.19 17.28
CA SER A 342 -3.66 6.96 17.70
C SER A 342 -2.50 6.06 18.16
N TYR A 343 -2.79 4.91 18.77
CA TYR A 343 -1.79 3.90 19.08
C TYR A 343 -1.25 3.23 17.82
N LEU A 344 -2.11 2.72 16.94
CA LEU A 344 -1.72 1.94 15.77
C LEU A 344 -0.85 2.74 14.80
N VAL A 345 -1.15 4.04 14.61
CA VAL A 345 -0.33 4.93 13.77
C VAL A 345 0.68 5.73 14.59
N GLY A 346 0.73 5.55 15.91
CA GLY A 346 1.76 6.07 16.78
C GLY A 346 3.08 5.30 16.57
N LYS A 347 4.18 5.84 17.09
CA LYS A 347 5.51 5.26 16.89
C LYS A 347 5.58 3.78 17.27
N ASP A 348 5.04 3.40 18.43
CA ASP A 348 5.13 2.03 18.93
C ASP A 348 4.29 1.04 18.12
N GLY A 349 3.04 1.37 17.84
CA GLY A 349 2.14 0.54 17.04
C GLY A 349 2.64 0.37 15.62
N MET A 350 3.06 1.47 14.97
CA MET A 350 3.60 1.43 13.61
C MET A 350 4.94 0.68 13.54
N THR A 351 5.80 0.80 14.53
CA THR A 351 7.04 0.00 14.60
C THR A 351 6.71 -1.50 14.57
N LYS A 352 5.73 -1.93 15.39
CA LYS A 352 5.30 -3.33 15.43
C LYS A 352 4.67 -3.79 14.13
N TRP A 353 3.88 -2.92 13.49
CA TRP A 353 3.26 -3.19 12.20
C TRP A 353 4.29 -3.37 11.09
N THR A 354 5.35 -2.53 11.04
CA THR A 354 6.29 -2.48 9.91
C THR A 354 7.56 -3.31 10.11
N GLU A 355 7.91 -3.73 11.35
CA GLU A 355 9.20 -4.41 11.65
C GLU A 355 9.47 -5.64 10.78
N GLY A 356 8.44 -6.35 10.34
CA GLY A 356 8.53 -7.51 9.42
C GLY A 356 8.75 -7.14 7.96
N GLY A 357 8.72 -5.85 7.59
CA GLY A 357 8.94 -5.39 6.22
C GLY A 357 7.78 -5.63 5.26
N VAL A 358 6.56 -5.93 5.76
CA VAL A 358 5.34 -6.07 4.94
C VAL A 358 4.95 -4.75 4.29
N ALA A 359 5.29 -3.63 4.93
CA ALA A 359 5.09 -2.28 4.45
C ALA A 359 6.17 -1.34 5.01
N LEU A 360 6.28 -0.13 4.45
CA LEU A 360 7.12 0.93 4.97
C LEU A 360 6.35 1.75 6.01
N PRO A 361 7.03 2.33 7.01
CA PRO A 361 6.39 3.26 7.92
C PRO A 361 5.94 4.52 7.16
N SER A 362 4.75 5.00 7.50
CA SER A 362 4.24 6.27 6.97
C SER A 362 4.79 7.49 7.73
N ARG A 363 5.55 7.27 8.79
CA ARG A 363 6.15 8.29 9.67
C ARG A 363 7.67 8.29 9.58
N SER A 364 8.25 9.46 9.62
CA SER A 364 9.72 9.67 9.57
C SER A 364 10.45 9.32 10.88
N ASP A 365 9.74 9.22 12.01
CA ASP A 365 10.29 8.90 13.33
C ASP A 365 10.20 7.41 13.70
N VAL A 366 9.71 6.56 12.77
CA VAL A 366 9.64 5.10 12.91
C VAL A 366 10.81 4.44 12.18
N PRO A 367 11.48 3.44 12.78
CA PRO A 367 12.60 2.75 12.15
C PRO A 367 12.23 2.09 10.82
N VAL A 368 13.12 2.22 9.84
CA VAL A 368 12.97 1.54 8.54
C VAL A 368 13.24 0.04 8.72
N PRO A 369 12.40 -0.85 8.21
CA PRO A 369 12.64 -2.29 8.24
C PRO A 369 13.91 -2.67 7.48
N LYS A 370 14.59 -3.69 7.95
CA LYS A 370 15.85 -4.17 7.35
C LYS A 370 15.67 -4.48 5.86
N GLY A 371 16.59 -3.96 5.05
CA GLY A 371 16.61 -4.18 3.60
C GLY A 371 15.61 -3.34 2.79
N LYS A 372 14.89 -2.41 3.46
CA LYS A 372 13.95 -1.51 2.80
C LYS A 372 14.48 -0.08 2.64
N ASP A 373 15.76 0.15 2.93
CA ASP A 373 16.37 1.49 2.99
C ASP A 373 16.18 2.28 1.69
N VAL A 374 16.36 1.65 0.52
CA VAL A 374 16.24 2.29 -0.78
C VAL A 374 14.81 2.75 -1.05
N LEU A 375 13.82 1.89 -0.78
CA LEU A 375 12.41 2.23 -0.97
C LEU A 375 11.95 3.27 0.04
N ALA A 376 12.34 3.11 1.32
CA ALA A 376 11.97 4.04 2.38
C ALA A 376 12.55 5.44 2.18
N ALA A 377 13.79 5.56 1.68
CA ALA A 377 14.41 6.84 1.38
C ALA A 377 13.62 7.68 0.36
N GLN A 378 12.81 7.04 -0.47
CA GLN A 378 11.98 7.71 -1.48
C GLN A 378 10.69 8.30 -0.90
N ALA A 379 10.28 7.92 0.31
CA ALA A 379 9.05 8.42 0.94
C ALA A 379 9.05 9.95 1.09
N ALA A 380 10.23 10.55 1.28
CA ALA A 380 10.40 12.00 1.47
C ALA A 380 10.03 12.82 0.22
N PHE A 381 10.09 12.24 -0.98
CA PHE A 381 9.77 12.89 -2.25
C PHE A 381 8.73 12.12 -3.08
N ALA A 382 8.02 11.19 -2.46
CA ALA A 382 6.94 10.47 -3.11
C ALA A 382 5.69 11.35 -3.26
N LYS A 383 5.05 11.26 -4.41
CA LYS A 383 3.72 11.82 -4.66
C LYS A 383 2.67 10.70 -4.64
N PRO A 384 1.39 10.98 -4.34
CA PRO A 384 0.35 9.97 -4.40
C PRO A 384 0.28 9.28 -5.77
N GLY A 385 0.23 7.93 -5.77
CA GLY A 385 0.07 7.12 -6.97
C GLY A 385 -1.38 6.75 -7.27
N SER A 386 -2.26 6.97 -6.29
CA SER A 386 -3.70 6.71 -6.41
C SER A 386 -4.49 7.68 -5.52
N GLY A 387 -5.81 7.78 -5.74
CA GLY A 387 -6.67 8.61 -4.90
C GLY A 387 -6.34 10.11 -4.93
N ILE A 388 -5.77 10.60 -6.01
CA ILE A 388 -5.30 11.99 -6.11
C ILE A 388 -6.49 12.96 -6.07
N PHE A 389 -7.62 12.54 -6.65
CA PHE A 389 -8.89 13.25 -6.63
C PHE A 389 -10.06 12.28 -6.87
N LYS A 390 -11.28 12.73 -6.60
CA LYS A 390 -12.50 11.95 -6.87
C LYS A 390 -12.60 11.60 -8.36
N GLY A 391 -12.88 10.34 -8.69
CA GLY A 391 -12.94 9.87 -10.08
C GLY A 391 -11.60 9.51 -10.71
N TYR A 392 -10.50 9.52 -9.94
CA TYR A 392 -9.17 9.15 -10.44
C TYR A 392 -9.09 7.76 -11.05
N ALA A 393 -9.86 6.79 -10.56
CA ALA A 393 -9.91 5.42 -11.11
C ALA A 393 -10.37 5.40 -12.58
N ASP A 394 -11.34 6.23 -12.95
CA ASP A 394 -11.80 6.37 -14.35
C ASP A 394 -10.69 6.97 -15.23
N VAL A 395 -9.92 7.91 -14.68
CA VAL A 395 -8.77 8.50 -15.38
C VAL A 395 -7.66 7.47 -15.60
N GLN A 396 -7.33 6.68 -14.57
CA GLN A 396 -6.37 5.56 -14.72
C GLN A 396 -6.79 4.60 -15.81
N LYS A 397 -8.09 4.22 -15.82
CA LYS A 397 -8.64 3.33 -16.85
C LYS A 397 -8.54 3.95 -18.24
N ALA A 398 -8.92 5.20 -18.42
CA ALA A 398 -8.88 5.88 -19.71
C ALA A 398 -7.45 5.99 -20.26
N PHE A 399 -6.48 6.30 -19.40
CA PHE A 399 -5.07 6.30 -19.76
C PHE A 399 -4.62 4.91 -20.20
N GLN A 400 -4.87 3.90 -19.37
CA GLN A 400 -4.41 2.54 -19.62
C GLN A 400 -5.01 1.95 -20.90
N ASP A 401 -6.29 2.14 -21.12
CA ASP A 401 -6.97 1.65 -22.33
C ASP A 401 -6.37 2.29 -23.61
N ALA A 402 -6.18 3.62 -23.59
CA ALA A 402 -5.61 4.34 -24.72
C ALA A 402 -4.14 3.98 -24.94
N PHE A 403 -3.34 3.93 -23.88
CA PHE A 403 -1.92 3.57 -23.95
C PHE A 403 -1.73 2.14 -24.46
N THR A 404 -2.54 1.19 -23.97
CA THR A 404 -2.53 -0.20 -24.42
C THR A 404 -2.90 -0.31 -25.90
N ALA A 405 -3.92 0.44 -26.35
CA ALA A 405 -4.31 0.46 -27.76
C ALA A 405 -3.19 0.96 -28.68
N GLU A 406 -2.43 1.99 -28.25
CA GLU A 406 -1.27 2.49 -29.00
C GLU A 406 -0.14 1.46 -29.12
N ILE A 407 0.13 0.70 -28.05
CA ILE A 407 1.13 -0.39 -28.09
C ILE A 407 0.67 -1.51 -29.00
N GLN A 408 -0.58 -1.99 -28.86
CA GLN A 408 -1.13 -3.12 -29.63
C GLN A 408 -1.27 -2.75 -31.10
N GLY A 409 -1.73 -1.52 -31.39
CA GLY A 409 -1.86 -0.99 -32.75
C GLY A 409 -0.52 -0.62 -33.40
N LYS A 410 0.58 -0.57 -32.62
CA LYS A 410 1.92 -0.12 -33.03
C LYS A 410 1.94 1.30 -33.63
N THR A 411 1.06 2.16 -33.16
CA THR A 411 0.97 3.56 -33.58
C THR A 411 1.86 4.45 -32.73
N PHE A 412 1.95 4.17 -31.43
CA PHE A 412 2.83 4.85 -30.47
C PHE A 412 2.67 6.38 -30.46
N SER A 413 1.43 6.86 -30.50
CA SER A 413 1.10 8.29 -30.49
C SER A 413 0.68 8.74 -29.09
N ALA A 414 1.40 9.69 -28.52
CA ALA A 414 1.01 10.32 -27.26
C ALA A 414 -0.31 11.11 -27.38
N ASP A 415 -0.62 11.68 -28.55
CA ASP A 415 -1.81 12.52 -28.73
C ASP A 415 -3.12 11.79 -28.42
N THR A 416 -3.22 10.51 -28.83
CA THR A 416 -4.42 9.67 -28.54
C THR A 416 -4.57 9.45 -27.02
N VAL A 417 -3.45 9.11 -26.34
CA VAL A 417 -3.44 8.88 -24.89
C VAL A 417 -3.79 10.17 -24.14
N ILE A 418 -3.20 11.29 -24.54
CA ILE A 418 -3.45 12.62 -23.98
C ILE A 418 -4.92 13.02 -24.15
N ALA A 419 -5.49 12.84 -25.35
CA ALA A 419 -6.90 13.21 -25.61
C ALA A 419 -7.88 12.41 -24.73
N ALA A 420 -7.70 11.08 -24.63
CA ALA A 420 -8.53 10.23 -23.80
C ALA A 420 -8.40 10.56 -22.30
N THR A 421 -7.16 10.71 -21.82
CA THR A 421 -6.89 11.02 -20.41
C THR A 421 -7.40 12.40 -20.04
N LYS A 422 -7.18 13.42 -20.90
CA LYS A 422 -7.68 14.77 -20.68
C LYS A 422 -9.19 14.82 -20.52
N ALA A 423 -9.93 14.13 -21.38
CA ALA A 423 -11.38 14.08 -21.31
C ALA A 423 -11.87 13.43 -20.00
N ALA A 424 -11.19 12.38 -19.53
CA ALA A 424 -11.50 11.74 -18.25
C ALA A 424 -11.22 12.66 -17.05
N VAL A 425 -10.08 13.39 -17.05
CA VAL A 425 -9.74 14.36 -16.00
C VAL A 425 -10.73 15.51 -15.98
N ASP A 426 -11.07 16.10 -17.16
CA ASP A 426 -12.06 17.18 -17.25
C ASP A 426 -13.42 16.76 -16.67
N LYS A 427 -13.87 15.53 -16.97
CA LYS A 427 -15.08 14.96 -16.40
C LYS A 427 -15.00 14.79 -14.88
N ALA A 428 -13.89 14.26 -14.38
CA ALA A 428 -13.71 14.01 -12.94
C ALA A 428 -13.66 15.31 -12.14
N LEU A 429 -12.97 16.35 -12.65
CA LEU A 429 -12.88 17.66 -11.99
C LEU A 429 -14.20 18.47 -12.04
N ALA A 430 -15.12 18.13 -12.94
CA ALA A 430 -16.44 18.76 -13.03
C ALA A 430 -17.50 18.11 -12.11
N SER A 431 -17.21 16.95 -11.48
CA SER A 431 -18.15 16.16 -10.66
C SER A 431 -17.94 16.38 -9.16
#